data_c0b2154ce5d3e23bb734a0255e1fb7dc
#
_entry.id   c0b2154ce5d3e23bb734a0255e1fb7dc
#
_cell.length_a   1.000
_cell.length_b   1.000
_cell.length_c   1.000
_cell.angle_alpha   90.00
_cell.angle_beta   90.00
_cell.angle_gamma   90.00
#
_symmetry.space_group_name_H-M   'P 1'
#
loop_
_entity.id
_entity.type
_entity.pdbx_description
1 polymer ?
#
loop_
_entity_poly.entity_id
_entity_poly.type
_entity_poly.pdbx_seq_one_letter_code
_entity_poly.pdbx_strand_id
1 'polypeptide(L)'
;MTASSSGADAPPPEIDTTVAHSARVWNYLLGGKDNFAADRRAAEQAKALIPDLVESAHARREFLVRAVQFLAADAGVRQFIDIGTGLPTADNTHEVAQRVAPESRIVYVDNDPIVLVHARALLESGPDGVIDYVDGDLNRQDGIVQGAARTLDFGQPIAVLLLGILNFIVDDNRSYGIVRHLMGAVSAGSYLVVTHPTTDVNGAAVEESMRRWNESGSAPMTARTSRQLRQYFDGLELLEPGVVTCSAWRPDPGGTGVRVPVSEYCGVGRKP
;
A
#
# COMPACT_ATOMS: atom_id res chain seq x y z
N MET A 1 -44.20 17.90 -7.82
CA MET A 1 -43.13 17.60 -6.84
C MET A 1 -42.78 16.15 -7.01
N THR A 2 -41.83 15.86 -7.86
CA THR A 2 -41.39 14.52 -8.21
C THR A 2 -39.98 14.35 -7.68
N ALA A 3 -39.85 13.51 -6.65
CA ALA A 3 -38.57 13.09 -6.13
C ALA A 3 -37.89 12.20 -7.18
N SER A 4 -36.76 12.63 -7.71
CA SER A 4 -35.90 11.83 -8.56
C SER A 4 -35.13 10.84 -7.70
N SER A 5 -35.61 9.61 -7.63
CA SER A 5 -34.85 8.44 -7.21
C SER A 5 -34.08 7.92 -8.44
N SER A 6 -32.80 8.19 -8.54
CA SER A 6 -31.94 7.53 -9.51
C SER A 6 -30.54 7.32 -8.94
N GLY A 7 -30.45 6.33 -8.08
CA GLY A 7 -29.24 5.60 -7.82
C GLY A 7 -29.58 4.14 -8.06
N ALA A 8 -29.70 3.73 -9.33
CA ALA A 8 -29.89 2.34 -9.67
C ALA A 8 -28.62 1.58 -9.23
N ASP A 9 -28.78 0.63 -8.30
CA ASP A 9 -27.82 -0.37 -7.91
C ASP A 9 -27.26 -1.03 -9.18
N ALA A 10 -26.06 -0.63 -9.59
CA ALA A 10 -25.29 -1.44 -10.52
C ALA A 10 -25.03 -2.79 -9.83
N PRO A 11 -25.25 -3.92 -10.52
CA PRO A 11 -24.94 -5.22 -9.94
C PRO A 11 -23.49 -5.21 -9.48
N PRO A 12 -23.17 -5.88 -8.33
CA PRO A 12 -21.80 -5.97 -7.88
C PRO A 12 -20.93 -6.54 -9.01
N PRO A 13 -19.72 -6.02 -9.19
CA PRO A 13 -18.83 -6.49 -10.26
C PRO A 13 -18.61 -7.99 -10.13
N GLU A 14 -18.69 -8.70 -11.26
CA GLU A 14 -18.46 -10.13 -11.30
C GLU A 14 -16.99 -10.42 -11.00
N ILE A 15 -16.74 -11.16 -9.91
CA ILE A 15 -15.40 -11.49 -9.44
C ILE A 15 -14.84 -12.61 -10.31
N ASP A 16 -13.80 -12.33 -11.11
CA ASP A 16 -13.07 -13.41 -11.77
C ASP A 16 -12.21 -14.16 -10.73
N THR A 17 -12.67 -15.34 -10.36
CA THR A 17 -11.96 -16.24 -9.43
C THR A 17 -10.97 -17.18 -10.12
N THR A 18 -10.88 -17.14 -11.45
CA THR A 18 -10.02 -18.02 -12.25
C THR A 18 -8.62 -17.44 -12.46
N VAL A 19 -8.49 -16.12 -12.41
CA VAL A 19 -7.21 -15.39 -12.52
C VAL A 19 -6.79 -14.89 -11.13
N ALA A 20 -5.50 -15.08 -10.82
CA ALA A 20 -4.95 -14.63 -9.55
C ALA A 20 -4.94 -13.10 -9.48
N HIS A 21 -5.35 -12.55 -8.32
CA HIS A 21 -5.31 -11.12 -8.02
C HIS A 21 -4.34 -10.85 -6.88
N SER A 22 -3.52 -9.79 -7.01
CA SER A 22 -2.47 -9.49 -6.04
C SER A 22 -2.98 -9.32 -4.61
N ALA A 23 -4.06 -8.58 -4.39
CA ALA A 23 -4.64 -8.38 -3.06
C ALA A 23 -5.03 -9.71 -2.39
N ARG A 24 -5.60 -10.66 -3.16
CA ARG A 24 -5.99 -11.98 -2.67
C ARG A 24 -4.79 -12.90 -2.43
N VAL A 25 -3.74 -12.80 -3.27
CA VAL A 25 -2.45 -13.49 -3.07
C VAL A 25 -1.80 -13.04 -1.76
N TRP A 26 -1.74 -11.74 -1.51
CA TRP A 26 -1.22 -11.19 -0.26
C TRP A 26 -2.07 -11.58 0.96
N ASN A 27 -3.40 -11.58 0.82
CA ASN A 27 -4.30 -12.09 1.86
C ASN A 27 -3.94 -13.54 2.25
N TYR A 28 -3.70 -14.41 1.26
CA TYR A 28 -3.29 -15.80 1.52
C TYR A 28 -1.93 -15.87 2.22
N LEU A 29 -0.92 -15.11 1.77
CA LEU A 29 0.43 -15.10 2.38
C LEU A 29 0.41 -14.65 3.84
N LEU A 30 -0.54 -13.79 4.20
CA LEU A 30 -0.77 -13.32 5.57
C LEU A 30 -1.70 -14.23 6.39
N GLY A 31 -2.09 -15.40 5.86
CA GLY A 31 -2.96 -16.36 6.54
C GLY A 31 -4.46 -16.01 6.50
N GLY A 32 -4.87 -15.05 5.69
CA GLY A 32 -6.26 -14.67 5.46
C GLY A 32 -7.05 -15.73 4.71
N LYS A 33 -8.38 -15.56 4.65
CA LYS A 33 -9.32 -16.52 4.04
C LYS A 33 -10.02 -15.98 2.78
N ASP A 34 -9.84 -14.70 2.47
CA ASP A 34 -10.50 -14.02 1.34
C ASP A 34 -9.68 -14.17 0.06
N ASN A 35 -9.51 -15.44 -0.36
CA ASN A 35 -8.72 -15.84 -1.52
C ASN A 35 -9.29 -17.10 -2.17
N PHE A 36 -9.07 -17.23 -3.47
CA PHE A 36 -9.57 -18.36 -4.27
C PHE A 36 -8.44 -19.31 -4.67
N ALA A 37 -8.80 -20.42 -5.32
CA ALA A 37 -7.84 -21.45 -5.72
C ALA A 37 -6.74 -20.93 -6.66
N ALA A 38 -7.06 -19.97 -7.54
CA ALA A 38 -6.07 -19.34 -8.42
C ALA A 38 -5.02 -18.54 -7.65
N ASP A 39 -5.49 -17.77 -6.65
CA ASP A 39 -4.61 -16.95 -5.80
C ASP A 39 -3.65 -17.81 -4.97
N ARG A 40 -4.18 -18.88 -4.37
CA ARG A 40 -3.37 -19.82 -3.59
C ARG A 40 -2.32 -20.53 -4.45
N ARG A 41 -2.70 -20.97 -5.67
CA ARG A 41 -1.72 -21.59 -6.60
C ARG A 41 -0.60 -20.61 -6.95
N ALA A 42 -0.93 -19.35 -7.27
CA ALA A 42 0.05 -18.32 -7.58
C ALA A 42 0.97 -18.03 -6.37
N ALA A 43 0.41 -17.94 -5.17
CA ALA A 43 1.17 -17.76 -3.94
C ALA A 43 2.14 -18.93 -3.67
N GLU A 44 1.67 -20.19 -3.81
CA GLU A 44 2.52 -21.35 -3.58
C GLU A 44 3.63 -21.48 -4.63
N GLN A 45 3.36 -21.11 -5.90
CA GLN A 45 4.39 -21.03 -6.92
C GLN A 45 5.46 -19.99 -6.61
N ALA A 46 5.05 -18.80 -6.13
CA ALA A 46 5.98 -17.75 -5.73
C ALA A 46 6.79 -18.16 -4.49
N LYS A 47 6.16 -18.78 -3.48
CA LYS A 47 6.84 -19.31 -2.29
C LYS A 47 7.89 -20.38 -2.61
N ALA A 48 7.63 -21.22 -3.62
CA ALA A 48 8.60 -22.22 -4.08
C ALA A 48 9.87 -21.60 -4.69
N LEU A 49 9.80 -20.35 -5.15
CA LEU A 49 10.92 -19.61 -5.75
C LEU A 49 11.60 -18.68 -4.75
N ILE A 50 10.83 -17.87 -4.03
CA ILE A 50 11.31 -16.83 -3.13
C ILE A 50 11.26 -17.36 -1.69
N PRO A 51 12.42 -17.70 -1.07
CA PRO A 51 12.45 -18.34 0.23
C PRO A 51 11.85 -17.53 1.37
N ASP A 52 11.94 -16.20 1.27
CA ASP A 52 11.50 -15.23 2.30
C ASP A 52 10.17 -14.53 1.92
N LEU A 53 9.36 -15.07 1.01
CA LEU A 53 8.15 -14.41 0.54
C LEU A 53 7.12 -14.18 1.65
N VAL A 54 6.94 -15.17 2.53
CA VAL A 54 6.01 -15.04 3.68
C VAL A 54 6.56 -14.05 4.69
N GLU A 55 7.84 -14.12 4.99
CA GLU A 55 8.55 -13.16 5.85
C GLU A 55 8.48 -11.74 5.27
N SER A 56 8.60 -11.59 3.94
CA SER A 56 8.44 -10.30 3.25
C SER A 56 7.03 -9.74 3.44
N ALA A 57 5.99 -10.58 3.35
CA ALA A 57 4.62 -10.16 3.58
C ALA A 57 4.40 -9.67 5.02
N HIS A 58 4.88 -10.41 6.00
CA HIS A 58 4.81 -10.00 7.41
C HIS A 58 5.64 -8.76 7.69
N ALA A 59 6.89 -8.71 7.21
CA ALA A 59 7.78 -7.56 7.40
C ALA A 59 7.19 -6.25 6.82
N ARG A 60 6.53 -6.33 5.64
CA ARG A 60 5.82 -5.18 5.07
C ARG A 60 4.65 -4.73 5.95
N ARG A 61 3.89 -5.68 6.51
CA ARG A 61 2.78 -5.35 7.41
C ARG A 61 3.28 -4.71 8.71
N GLU A 62 4.32 -5.27 9.31
CA GLU A 62 4.99 -4.71 10.50
C GLU A 62 5.59 -3.33 10.21
N PHE A 63 6.16 -3.12 9.01
CA PHE A 63 6.66 -1.81 8.59
C PHE A 63 5.53 -0.78 8.50
N LEU A 64 4.37 -1.13 7.92
CA LEU A 64 3.19 -0.24 7.88
C LEU A 64 2.85 0.22 9.31
N VAL A 65 2.75 -0.71 10.25
CA VAL A 65 2.41 -0.38 11.65
C VAL A 65 3.43 0.59 12.24
N ARG A 66 4.73 0.32 12.12
CA ARG A 66 5.78 1.19 12.65
C ARG A 66 5.81 2.56 11.98
N ALA A 67 5.65 2.61 10.66
CA ALA A 67 5.65 3.87 9.91
C ALA A 67 4.44 4.74 10.27
N VAL A 68 3.22 4.17 10.30
CA VAL A 68 2.00 4.91 10.66
C VAL A 68 2.05 5.36 12.12
N GLN A 69 2.52 4.52 13.03
CA GLN A 69 2.69 4.87 14.44
C GLN A 69 3.67 6.04 14.60
N PHE A 70 4.84 5.97 13.96
CA PHE A 70 5.80 7.07 13.97
C PHE A 70 5.19 8.38 13.42
N LEU A 71 4.50 8.28 12.28
CA LEU A 71 3.89 9.46 11.65
C LEU A 71 2.81 10.09 12.52
N ALA A 72 1.98 9.29 13.18
CA ALA A 72 0.93 9.79 14.06
C ALA A 72 1.46 10.30 15.40
N ALA A 73 2.40 9.56 16.03
CA ALA A 73 2.90 9.87 17.37
C ALA A 73 4.01 10.94 17.36
N ASP A 74 5.05 10.73 16.53
CA ASP A 74 6.27 11.54 16.60
C ASP A 74 6.25 12.70 15.60
N ALA A 75 5.71 12.46 14.40
CA ALA A 75 5.66 13.46 13.34
C ALA A 75 4.37 14.32 13.39
N GLY A 76 3.39 13.95 14.21
CA GLY A 76 2.15 14.71 14.39
C GLY A 76 1.21 14.70 13.19
N VAL A 77 1.37 13.77 12.26
CA VAL A 77 0.48 13.63 11.09
C VAL A 77 -0.90 13.14 11.53
N ARG A 78 -1.94 13.73 10.96
CA ARG A 78 -3.35 13.42 11.24
C ARG A 78 -4.13 13.01 10.01
N GLN A 79 -3.50 13.01 8.85
CA GLN A 79 -4.15 12.74 7.59
C GLN A 79 -3.32 11.74 6.78
N PHE A 80 -3.99 10.72 6.24
CA PHE A 80 -3.34 9.61 5.53
C PHE A 80 -4.10 9.30 4.24
N ILE A 81 -3.36 9.06 3.15
CA ILE A 81 -3.89 8.48 1.92
C ILE A 81 -3.16 7.15 1.72
N ASP A 82 -3.90 6.05 1.78
CA ASP A 82 -3.36 4.70 1.60
C ASP A 82 -3.80 4.18 0.21
N ILE A 83 -2.85 4.14 -0.72
CA ILE A 83 -3.11 3.84 -2.14
C ILE A 83 -2.67 2.43 -2.48
N GLY A 84 -3.60 1.65 -3.03
CA GLY A 84 -3.44 0.21 -3.24
C GLY A 84 -3.58 -0.54 -1.92
N THR A 85 -4.64 -0.21 -1.19
CA THR A 85 -4.93 -0.69 0.16
C THR A 85 -4.95 -2.21 0.27
N GLY A 86 -5.46 -2.89 -0.78
CA GLY A 86 -5.71 -4.33 -0.74
C GLY A 86 -6.83 -4.72 0.21
N LEU A 87 -7.00 -6.03 0.43
CA LEU A 87 -8.04 -6.54 1.33
C LEU A 87 -7.72 -6.17 2.79
N PRO A 88 -8.74 -5.79 3.58
CA PRO A 88 -8.58 -5.50 5.00
C PRO A 88 -7.92 -6.65 5.77
N THR A 89 -7.02 -6.31 6.67
CA THR A 89 -6.34 -7.25 7.57
C THR A 89 -6.35 -6.67 9.00
N ALA A 90 -5.70 -7.31 9.95
CA ALA A 90 -5.46 -6.70 11.27
C ALA A 90 -4.49 -5.51 11.16
N ASP A 91 -4.62 -4.52 12.02
CA ASP A 91 -3.78 -3.31 12.08
C ASP A 91 -3.79 -2.51 10.75
N ASN A 92 -4.99 -2.24 10.22
CA ASN A 92 -5.16 -1.35 9.09
C ASN A 92 -4.67 0.06 9.42
N THR A 93 -4.35 0.86 8.40
CA THR A 93 -3.79 2.20 8.58
C THR A 93 -4.59 3.06 9.57
N HIS A 94 -5.94 3.03 9.50
CA HIS A 94 -6.78 3.79 10.43
C HIS A 94 -6.71 3.26 11.86
N GLU A 95 -6.69 1.94 12.05
CA GLU A 95 -6.63 1.34 13.38
C GLU A 95 -5.33 1.72 14.09
N VAL A 96 -4.22 1.73 13.36
CA VAL A 96 -2.92 2.15 13.90
C VAL A 96 -2.90 3.65 14.18
N ALA A 97 -3.32 4.48 13.22
CA ALA A 97 -3.31 5.94 13.35
C ALA A 97 -4.25 6.42 14.46
N GLN A 98 -5.50 5.93 14.48
CA GLN A 98 -6.52 6.33 15.46
C GLN A 98 -6.28 5.78 16.87
N ARG A 99 -5.51 4.71 17.01
CA ARG A 99 -5.03 4.24 18.32
C ARG A 99 -4.11 5.25 18.99
N VAL A 100 -3.34 5.99 18.21
CA VAL A 100 -2.41 7.03 18.66
C VAL A 100 -3.06 8.40 18.70
N ALA A 101 -3.80 8.75 17.67
CA ALA A 101 -4.47 10.03 17.46
C ALA A 101 -5.90 9.76 16.95
N PRO A 102 -6.89 9.66 17.85
CA PRO A 102 -8.26 9.26 17.54
C PRO A 102 -8.91 10.09 16.43
N GLU A 103 -8.53 11.35 16.30
CA GLU A 103 -9.04 12.29 15.29
C GLU A 103 -8.46 12.09 13.89
N SER A 104 -7.59 11.10 13.68
CA SER A 104 -6.94 10.85 12.40
C SER A 104 -7.95 10.55 11.29
N ARG A 105 -7.67 11.12 10.11
CA ARG A 105 -8.50 10.99 8.90
C ARG A 105 -7.76 10.15 7.87
N ILE A 106 -8.38 9.09 7.38
CA ILE A 106 -7.76 8.16 6.45
C ILE A 106 -8.62 8.03 5.19
N VAL A 107 -8.00 8.20 4.04
CA VAL A 107 -8.62 7.89 2.73
C VAL A 107 -7.93 6.66 2.16
N TYR A 108 -8.71 5.63 1.98
CA TYR A 108 -8.29 4.40 1.30
C TYR A 108 -8.59 4.50 -0.19
N VAL A 109 -7.62 4.14 -1.01
CA VAL A 109 -7.74 4.19 -2.47
C VAL A 109 -7.40 2.81 -3.04
N ASP A 110 -8.32 2.25 -3.81
CA ASP A 110 -8.08 1.03 -4.58
C ASP A 110 -8.91 1.06 -5.85
N ASN A 111 -8.50 0.33 -6.88
CA ASN A 111 -9.28 0.18 -8.11
C ASN A 111 -9.97 -1.19 -8.21
N ASP A 112 -9.77 -2.07 -7.23
CA ASP A 112 -10.49 -3.34 -7.15
C ASP A 112 -11.83 -3.13 -6.43
N PRO A 113 -12.97 -3.32 -7.12
CA PRO A 113 -14.28 -3.18 -6.50
C PRO A 113 -14.50 -4.10 -5.30
N ILE A 114 -13.83 -5.27 -5.27
CA ILE A 114 -13.91 -6.22 -4.16
C ILE A 114 -13.27 -5.61 -2.91
N VAL A 115 -12.09 -5.04 -3.07
CA VAL A 115 -11.38 -4.35 -1.98
C VAL A 115 -12.26 -3.25 -1.40
N LEU A 116 -12.86 -2.42 -2.24
CA LEU A 116 -13.72 -1.32 -1.82
C LEU A 116 -15.00 -1.80 -1.10
N VAL A 117 -15.61 -2.88 -1.59
CA VAL A 117 -16.80 -3.49 -0.94
C VAL A 117 -16.43 -4.05 0.44
N HIS A 118 -15.35 -4.82 0.53
CA HIS A 118 -14.88 -5.39 1.81
C HIS A 118 -14.47 -4.28 2.79
N ALA A 119 -13.76 -3.27 2.31
CA ALA A 119 -13.34 -2.16 3.14
C ALA A 119 -14.54 -1.40 3.73
N ARG A 120 -15.54 -1.06 2.90
CA ARG A 120 -16.77 -0.39 3.37
C ARG A 120 -17.60 -1.24 4.33
N ALA A 121 -17.56 -2.56 4.20
CA ALA A 121 -18.33 -3.48 5.03
C ALA A 121 -17.67 -3.81 6.38
N LEU A 122 -16.33 -3.76 6.44
CA LEU A 122 -15.54 -4.30 7.56
C LEU A 122 -14.79 -3.23 8.36
N LEU A 123 -14.50 -2.07 7.75
CA LEU A 123 -13.73 -1.04 8.44
C LEU A 123 -14.65 0.02 9.03
N GLU A 124 -14.55 0.20 10.34
CA GLU A 124 -15.27 1.22 11.09
C GLU A 124 -14.27 2.20 11.71
N SER A 125 -14.53 3.50 11.52
CA SER A 125 -13.75 4.55 12.19
C SER A 125 -14.08 4.61 13.67
N GLY A 126 -13.09 5.00 14.49
CA GLY A 126 -13.38 5.47 15.83
C GLY A 126 -14.29 6.72 15.82
N PRO A 127 -14.89 7.06 16.96
CA PRO A 127 -15.92 8.13 17.04
C PRO A 127 -15.41 9.51 16.65
N ASP A 128 -14.13 9.80 16.80
CA ASP A 128 -13.50 11.09 16.53
C ASP A 128 -12.79 11.14 15.18
N GLY A 129 -12.55 9.98 14.58
CA GLY A 129 -11.82 9.84 13.33
C GLY A 129 -12.74 9.79 12.09
N VAL A 130 -12.12 9.79 10.91
CA VAL A 130 -12.83 9.67 9.63
C VAL A 130 -12.13 8.65 8.74
N ILE A 131 -12.90 7.76 8.13
CA ILE A 131 -12.47 6.87 7.06
C ILE A 131 -13.30 7.16 5.82
N ASP A 132 -12.65 7.25 4.68
CA ASP A 132 -13.32 7.38 3.38
C ASP A 132 -12.66 6.47 2.34
N TYR A 133 -13.38 6.19 1.26
CA TYR A 133 -12.96 5.26 0.22
C TYR A 133 -13.11 5.90 -1.16
N VAL A 134 -12.02 5.87 -1.92
CA VAL A 134 -11.96 6.39 -3.28
C VAL A 134 -11.67 5.24 -4.24
N ASP A 135 -12.56 5.06 -5.23
CA ASP A 135 -12.25 4.26 -6.41
C ASP A 135 -11.26 5.05 -7.25
N GLY A 136 -9.99 4.60 -7.25
CA GLY A 136 -8.91 5.34 -7.85
C GLY A 136 -7.83 4.46 -8.46
N ASP A 137 -7.36 4.85 -9.65
CA ASP A 137 -6.29 4.20 -10.38
C ASP A 137 -5.04 5.10 -10.38
N LEU A 138 -3.89 4.55 -9.99
CA LEU A 138 -2.59 5.23 -10.06
C LEU A 138 -2.25 5.80 -11.44
N ASN A 139 -2.89 5.30 -12.49
CA ASN A 139 -2.76 5.84 -13.83
C ASN A 139 -3.56 7.13 -14.05
N ARG A 140 -4.41 7.53 -13.09
CA ARG A 140 -5.27 8.71 -13.09
C ARG A 140 -5.18 9.46 -11.76
N GLN A 141 -3.98 9.95 -11.42
CA GLN A 141 -3.64 10.54 -10.11
C GLN A 141 -4.55 11.71 -9.72
N ASP A 142 -4.98 12.55 -10.69
CA ASP A 142 -5.88 13.67 -10.42
C ASP A 142 -7.21 13.21 -9.79
N GLY A 143 -7.72 12.06 -10.22
CA GLY A 143 -8.92 11.45 -9.62
C GLY A 143 -8.71 11.05 -8.17
N ILE A 144 -7.53 10.54 -7.82
CA ILE A 144 -7.16 10.21 -6.44
C ILE A 144 -7.11 11.48 -5.59
N VAL A 145 -6.38 12.50 -6.06
CA VAL A 145 -6.25 13.79 -5.35
C VAL A 145 -7.61 14.45 -5.13
N GLN A 146 -8.44 14.54 -6.18
CA GLN A 146 -9.79 15.12 -6.10
C GLN A 146 -10.71 14.30 -5.18
N GLY A 147 -10.62 12.98 -5.23
CA GLY A 147 -11.37 12.09 -4.35
C GLY A 147 -10.99 12.31 -2.89
N ALA A 148 -9.71 12.28 -2.58
CA ALA A 148 -9.19 12.45 -1.23
C ALA A 148 -9.46 13.86 -0.65
N ALA A 149 -9.48 14.90 -1.48
CA ALA A 149 -9.76 16.28 -1.07
C ALA A 149 -11.19 16.51 -0.55
N ARG A 150 -12.10 15.53 -0.70
CA ARG A 150 -13.44 15.60 -0.08
C ARG A 150 -13.37 15.39 1.43
N THR A 151 -12.34 14.66 1.88
CA THR A 151 -12.18 14.21 3.27
C THR A 151 -10.96 14.85 3.93
N LEU A 152 -9.89 15.09 3.19
CA LEU A 152 -8.62 15.60 3.69
C LEU A 152 -8.41 17.07 3.32
N ASP A 153 -7.74 17.80 4.20
CA ASP A 153 -7.28 19.18 3.96
C ASP A 153 -5.86 19.15 3.42
N PHE A 154 -5.70 19.40 2.12
CA PHE A 154 -4.40 19.43 1.44
C PHE A 154 -3.51 20.62 1.80
N GLY A 155 -4.04 21.58 2.57
CA GLY A 155 -3.26 22.66 3.20
C GLY A 155 -2.51 22.21 4.46
N GLN A 156 -2.81 21.01 4.98
CA GLN A 156 -2.17 20.40 6.14
C GLN A 156 -1.32 19.20 5.72
N PRO A 157 -0.33 18.79 6.56
CA PRO A 157 0.49 17.62 6.26
C PRO A 157 -0.33 16.33 6.08
N ILE A 158 -0.02 15.59 5.02
CA ILE A 158 -0.62 14.31 4.66
C ILE A 158 0.48 13.26 4.52
N ALA A 159 0.27 12.06 5.04
CA ALA A 159 1.09 10.90 4.71
C ALA A 159 0.50 10.16 3.50
N VAL A 160 1.27 10.06 2.43
CA VAL A 160 0.94 9.28 1.22
C VAL A 160 1.63 7.93 1.30
N LEU A 161 0.85 6.87 1.43
CA LEU A 161 1.32 5.49 1.53
C LEU A 161 1.15 4.78 0.18
N LEU A 162 2.25 4.20 -0.31
CA LEU A 162 2.33 3.44 -1.55
C LEU A 162 3.00 2.09 -1.26
N LEU A 163 2.26 1.20 -0.60
CA LEU A 163 2.79 -0.02 -0.02
C LEU A 163 2.59 -1.23 -0.94
N GLY A 164 3.57 -1.51 -1.79
CA GLY A 164 3.52 -2.62 -2.75
C GLY A 164 2.53 -2.41 -3.88
N ILE A 165 2.38 -1.18 -4.34
CA ILE A 165 1.52 -0.81 -5.47
C ILE A 165 2.33 -0.26 -6.68
N LEU A 166 3.45 0.40 -6.44
CA LEU A 166 4.29 0.96 -7.51
C LEU A 166 4.98 -0.13 -8.38
N ASN A 167 5.04 -1.35 -7.89
CA ASN A 167 5.53 -2.50 -8.65
C ASN A 167 4.64 -2.85 -9.86
N PHE A 168 3.37 -2.44 -9.87
CA PHE A 168 2.47 -2.60 -11.03
C PHE A 168 2.64 -1.49 -12.08
N ILE A 169 3.48 -0.51 -11.82
CA ILE A 169 3.91 0.49 -12.81
C ILE A 169 5.30 0.10 -13.29
N VAL A 170 5.37 -0.71 -14.34
CA VAL A 170 6.63 -1.32 -14.80
C VAL A 170 7.61 -0.32 -15.43
N ASP A 171 7.13 0.77 -16.02
CA ASP A 171 7.97 1.86 -16.53
C ASP A 171 8.45 2.76 -15.40
N ASP A 172 9.76 2.87 -15.25
CA ASP A 172 10.41 3.62 -14.17
C ASP A 172 10.06 5.11 -14.21
N ASN A 173 10.14 5.74 -15.38
CA ASN A 173 9.89 7.19 -15.52
C ASN A 173 8.44 7.52 -15.16
N ARG A 174 7.50 6.68 -15.59
CA ARG A 174 6.09 6.80 -15.25
C ARG A 174 5.89 6.63 -13.76
N SER A 175 6.50 5.63 -13.15
CA SER A 175 6.40 5.35 -11.71
C SER A 175 6.91 6.53 -10.87
N TYR A 176 8.08 7.07 -11.20
CA TYR A 176 8.60 8.29 -10.54
C TYR A 176 7.74 9.52 -10.82
N GLY A 177 7.18 9.63 -12.02
CA GLY A 177 6.24 10.70 -12.39
C GLY A 177 4.99 10.71 -11.53
N ILE A 178 4.41 9.53 -11.25
CA ILE A 178 3.25 9.36 -10.37
C ILE A 178 3.55 9.87 -8.96
N VAL A 179 4.69 9.45 -8.39
CA VAL A 179 5.08 9.88 -7.03
C VAL A 179 5.30 11.39 -6.97
N ARG A 180 6.02 11.96 -7.96
CA ARG A 180 6.19 13.43 -8.02
C ARG A 180 4.87 14.17 -8.12
N HIS A 181 3.90 13.66 -8.87
CA HIS A 181 2.58 14.27 -9.00
C HIS A 181 1.83 14.24 -7.66
N LEU A 182 1.75 13.09 -7.01
CA LEU A 182 1.08 12.94 -5.70
C LEU A 182 1.74 13.81 -4.63
N MET A 183 3.06 13.80 -4.54
CA MET A 183 3.80 14.64 -3.59
C MET A 183 3.75 16.13 -3.95
N GLY A 184 3.56 16.46 -5.24
CA GLY A 184 3.31 17.83 -5.68
C GLY A 184 1.99 18.40 -5.16
N ALA A 185 0.97 17.56 -5.00
CA ALA A 185 -0.36 17.96 -4.57
C ALA A 185 -0.49 18.25 -3.06
N VAL A 186 0.36 17.65 -2.22
CA VAL A 186 0.30 17.80 -0.75
C VAL A 186 1.18 18.93 -0.25
N SER A 187 0.90 19.46 0.94
CA SER A 187 1.64 20.58 1.55
C SER A 187 3.07 20.19 2.01
N ALA A 188 3.92 21.19 2.26
CA ALA A 188 5.17 21.01 3.02
C ALA A 188 4.90 20.36 4.38
N GLY A 189 5.84 19.54 4.85
CA GLY A 189 5.67 18.74 6.06
C GLY A 189 4.92 17.42 5.84
N SER A 190 4.42 17.15 4.62
CA SER A 190 3.82 15.86 4.23
C SER A 190 4.88 14.76 4.09
N TYR A 191 4.43 13.51 4.10
CA TYR A 191 5.32 12.36 4.05
C TYR A 191 4.96 11.41 2.90
N LEU A 192 5.99 10.79 2.34
CA LEU A 192 5.89 9.66 1.42
C LEU A 192 6.34 8.39 2.14
N VAL A 193 5.55 7.34 2.08
CA VAL A 193 5.88 5.99 2.58
C VAL A 193 5.79 5.01 1.44
N VAL A 194 6.88 4.31 1.13
CA VAL A 194 6.92 3.36 0.02
C VAL A 194 7.40 2.01 0.50
N THR A 195 6.77 0.92 0.02
CA THR A 195 7.39 -0.40 -0.04
C THR A 195 7.41 -0.92 -1.46
N HIS A 196 8.39 -1.76 -1.77
CA HIS A 196 8.58 -2.28 -3.11
C HIS A 196 9.39 -3.58 -3.09
N PRO A 197 9.00 -4.62 -3.85
CA PRO A 197 9.81 -5.82 -4.02
C PRO A 197 11.16 -5.47 -4.65
N THR A 198 12.22 -6.16 -4.20
CA THR A 198 13.59 -5.85 -4.63
C THR A 198 14.32 -7.06 -5.18
N THR A 199 15.22 -6.78 -6.14
CA THR A 199 16.18 -7.77 -6.65
C THR A 199 17.52 -7.77 -5.89
N ASP A 200 17.73 -6.86 -4.95
CA ASP A 200 18.97 -6.81 -4.15
C ASP A 200 19.04 -7.97 -3.11
N VAL A 201 17.89 -8.57 -2.79
CA VAL A 201 17.75 -9.75 -1.94
C VAL A 201 17.08 -10.85 -2.74
N ASN A 202 17.68 -12.04 -2.79
CA ASN A 202 17.18 -13.19 -3.59
C ASN A 202 16.91 -12.88 -5.06
N GLY A 203 17.69 -11.99 -5.70
CA GLY A 203 17.41 -11.36 -6.99
C GLY A 203 16.96 -12.31 -8.07
N ALA A 204 17.70 -13.40 -8.35
CA ALA A 204 17.34 -14.38 -9.38
C ALA A 204 15.99 -15.05 -9.12
N ALA A 205 15.67 -15.33 -7.87
CA ALA A 205 14.39 -15.93 -7.47
C ALA A 205 13.23 -14.94 -7.64
N VAL A 206 13.45 -13.67 -7.27
CA VAL A 206 12.48 -12.58 -7.45
C VAL A 206 12.21 -12.34 -8.94
N GLU A 207 13.25 -12.24 -9.77
CA GLU A 207 13.13 -12.04 -11.22
C GLU A 207 12.35 -13.19 -11.88
N GLU A 208 12.66 -14.44 -11.54
CA GLU A 208 11.96 -15.61 -12.08
C GLU A 208 10.49 -15.64 -11.62
N SER A 209 10.22 -15.31 -10.37
CA SER A 209 8.84 -15.22 -9.85
C SER A 209 8.03 -14.15 -10.58
N MET A 210 8.63 -12.97 -10.79
CA MET A 210 7.99 -11.87 -11.54
C MET A 210 7.72 -12.26 -13.00
N ARG A 211 8.67 -12.92 -13.65
CA ARG A 211 8.50 -13.41 -15.01
C ARG A 211 7.29 -14.36 -15.12
N ARG A 212 7.19 -15.34 -14.21
CA ARG A 212 6.04 -16.28 -14.19
C ARG A 212 4.72 -15.59 -13.91
N TRP A 213 4.72 -14.64 -12.98
CA TRP A 213 3.53 -13.83 -12.71
C TRP A 213 3.09 -13.06 -13.96
N ASN A 214 4.01 -12.40 -14.65
CA ASN A 214 3.73 -11.60 -15.84
C ASN A 214 3.23 -12.47 -17.03
N GLU A 215 3.57 -13.76 -17.06
CA GLU A 215 3.08 -14.73 -18.04
C GLU A 215 1.71 -15.32 -17.68
N SER A 216 1.21 -15.11 -16.46
CA SER A 216 -0.04 -15.75 -15.98
C SER A 216 -1.32 -15.04 -16.40
N GLY A 217 -1.22 -13.89 -17.08
CA GLY A 217 -2.38 -13.04 -17.42
C GLY A 217 -2.81 -12.07 -16.34
N SER A 218 -2.13 -12.07 -15.19
CA SER A 218 -2.32 -11.07 -14.11
C SER A 218 -1.72 -9.73 -14.48
N ALA A 219 -2.07 -8.66 -13.75
CA ALA A 219 -1.47 -7.33 -13.94
C ALA A 219 0.06 -7.42 -13.84
N PRO A 220 0.82 -6.94 -14.85
CA PRO A 220 2.27 -7.08 -14.88
C PRO A 220 2.90 -6.29 -13.73
N MET A 221 4.00 -6.84 -13.17
CA MET A 221 4.75 -6.19 -12.10
C MET A 221 6.27 -6.31 -12.30
N THR A 222 7.01 -5.45 -11.61
CA THR A 222 8.46 -5.41 -11.62
C THR A 222 9.01 -5.26 -10.19
N ALA A 223 10.24 -5.71 -10.00
CA ALA A 223 11.02 -5.42 -8.80
C ALA A 223 12.06 -4.33 -9.11
N ARG A 224 12.50 -3.60 -8.08
CA ARG A 224 13.48 -2.51 -8.19
C ARG A 224 14.60 -2.67 -7.18
N THR A 225 15.80 -2.25 -7.56
CA THR A 225 16.94 -2.16 -6.65
C THR A 225 16.77 -1.02 -5.64
N SER A 226 17.53 -1.03 -4.55
CA SER A 226 17.58 0.06 -3.56
C SER A 226 17.92 1.40 -4.21
N ARG A 227 18.82 1.39 -5.24
CA ARG A 227 19.17 2.58 -5.99
C ARG A 227 17.97 3.18 -6.74
N GLN A 228 17.16 2.34 -7.37
CA GLN A 228 15.94 2.76 -8.07
C GLN A 228 14.87 3.24 -7.08
N LEU A 229 14.73 2.58 -5.92
CA LEU A 229 13.79 3.03 -4.89
C LEU A 229 14.16 4.40 -4.33
N ARG A 230 15.44 4.71 -4.17
CA ARG A 230 15.86 6.03 -3.68
C ARG A 230 15.35 7.17 -4.54
N GLN A 231 15.16 6.98 -5.84
CA GLN A 231 14.66 8.00 -6.75
C GLN A 231 13.21 8.42 -6.48
N TYR A 232 12.41 7.60 -5.79
CA TYR A 232 11.09 8.02 -5.32
C TYR A 232 11.14 9.15 -4.30
N PHE A 233 12.28 9.30 -3.63
CA PHE A 233 12.49 10.30 -2.58
C PHE A 233 13.28 11.52 -3.06
N ASP A 234 13.49 11.66 -4.37
CA ASP A 234 14.17 12.85 -4.92
C ASP A 234 13.41 14.13 -4.57
N GLY A 235 14.10 15.09 -3.93
CA GLY A 235 13.48 16.33 -3.42
C GLY A 235 12.78 16.19 -2.07
N LEU A 236 12.84 15.02 -1.45
CA LEU A 236 12.35 14.77 -0.09
C LEU A 236 13.52 14.56 0.89
N GLU A 237 13.30 14.86 2.15
CA GLU A 237 14.20 14.49 3.25
C GLU A 237 13.98 13.00 3.58
N LEU A 238 14.83 12.11 3.07
CA LEU A 238 14.78 10.70 3.36
C LEU A 238 15.15 10.45 4.83
N LEU A 239 14.23 9.87 5.59
CA LEU A 239 14.43 9.61 7.03
C LEU A 239 15.35 8.41 7.27
N GLU A 240 16.17 8.50 8.32
CA GLU A 240 16.98 7.36 8.77
C GLU A 240 16.08 6.15 9.19
N PRO A 241 16.49 4.94 8.80
CA PRO A 241 17.79 4.51 8.24
C PRO A 241 17.88 4.58 6.70
N GLY A 242 17.03 5.30 6.02
CA GLY A 242 17.00 5.41 4.58
C GLY A 242 16.20 4.29 3.90
N VAL A 243 16.56 3.93 2.67
CA VAL A 243 15.98 2.78 1.96
C VAL A 243 16.65 1.50 2.44
N VAL A 244 15.90 0.67 3.14
CA VAL A 244 16.33 -0.60 3.75
C VAL A 244 15.27 -1.68 3.54
N THR A 245 15.56 -2.93 3.89
CA THR A 245 14.52 -3.97 3.92
C THR A 245 13.43 -3.63 4.95
N CYS A 246 12.18 -4.00 4.68
CA CYS A 246 11.06 -3.69 5.57
C CYS A 246 11.30 -4.12 7.02
N SER A 247 12.01 -5.23 7.23
CA SER A 247 12.39 -5.74 8.55
C SER A 247 13.39 -4.85 9.30
N ALA A 248 14.16 -4.02 8.59
CA ALA A 248 15.25 -3.20 9.16
C ALA A 248 14.85 -1.75 9.46
N TRP A 249 13.68 -1.30 9.00
CA TRP A 249 13.25 0.08 9.25
C TRP A 249 12.71 0.23 10.68
N ARG A 250 13.48 0.87 11.54
CA ARG A 250 13.16 1.18 12.96
C ARG A 250 12.46 0.02 13.68
N PRO A 251 13.07 -1.18 13.73
CA PRO A 251 12.46 -2.33 14.37
C PRO A 251 12.33 -2.09 15.88
N ASP A 252 11.21 -2.53 16.45
CA ASP A 252 11.02 -2.50 17.90
C ASP A 252 12.11 -3.38 18.58
N PRO A 253 12.93 -2.83 19.47
CA PRO A 253 14.00 -3.58 20.13
C PRO A 253 13.52 -4.80 20.92
N GLY A 254 12.33 -4.73 21.50
CA GLY A 254 11.69 -5.84 22.26
C GLY A 254 10.74 -6.71 21.44
N GLY A 255 10.50 -6.35 20.17
CA GLY A 255 9.51 -7.02 19.33
C GLY A 255 9.93 -8.41 18.88
N THR A 256 8.92 -9.23 18.55
CA THR A 256 9.09 -10.59 18.00
C THR A 256 9.02 -10.62 16.46
N GLY A 257 9.00 -9.45 15.81
CA GLY A 257 8.85 -9.30 14.36
C GLY A 257 10.01 -9.84 13.53
N VAL A 258 9.86 -9.82 12.21
CA VAL A 258 10.85 -10.31 11.24
C VAL A 258 12.16 -9.53 11.38
N ARG A 259 13.27 -10.24 11.58
CA ARG A 259 14.62 -9.66 11.83
C ARG A 259 15.63 -9.91 10.72
N VAL A 260 15.32 -10.80 9.80
CA VAL A 260 16.19 -11.13 8.66
C VAL A 260 15.94 -10.17 7.52
N PRO A 261 16.93 -9.89 6.65
CA PRO A 261 16.68 -9.17 5.40
C PRO A 261 15.64 -9.91 4.56
N VAL A 262 14.73 -9.15 3.98
CA VAL A 262 13.63 -9.69 3.16
C VAL A 262 13.66 -9.07 1.76
N SER A 263 13.06 -9.76 0.79
CA SER A 263 12.98 -9.33 -0.62
C SER A 263 11.99 -8.17 -0.86
N GLU A 264 11.82 -7.33 0.15
CA GLU A 264 10.96 -6.14 0.13
C GLU A 264 11.68 -4.97 0.80
N TYR A 265 11.92 -3.89 0.06
CA TYR A 265 12.47 -2.65 0.57
C TYR A 265 11.39 -1.65 0.95
N CYS A 266 11.75 -0.74 1.85
CA CYS A 266 10.92 0.38 2.25
C CYS A 266 11.72 1.66 2.44
N GLY A 267 11.02 2.78 2.51
CA GLY A 267 11.56 4.08 2.88
C GLY A 267 10.45 5.04 3.29
N VAL A 268 10.84 6.06 4.05
CA VAL A 268 9.97 7.17 4.46
C VAL A 268 10.70 8.48 4.18
N GLY A 269 10.05 9.37 3.44
CA GLY A 269 10.61 10.70 3.12
C GLY A 269 9.66 11.82 3.51
N ARG A 270 10.19 12.93 4.02
CA ARG A 270 9.43 14.13 4.37
C ARG A 270 9.56 15.17 3.25
N LYS A 271 8.47 15.80 2.88
CA LYS A 271 8.46 16.97 1.99
C LYS A 271 8.93 18.19 2.77
N PRO A 272 10.02 18.89 2.34
CA PRO A 272 10.54 20.07 3.03
C PRO A 272 9.57 21.24 3.06
#